data_62a5ad625a81e7191d2ee6a758166b16
#
_entry.id   62a5ad625a81e7191d2ee6a758166b16
#
_cell.length_a   1.000
_cell.length_b   1.000
_cell.length_c   1.000
_cell.angle_alpha   90.00
_cell.angle_beta   90.00
_cell.angle_gamma   90.00
#
_symmetry.space_group_name_H-M   'P 1'
#
loop_
_entity.id
_entity.type
_entity.pdbx_description
1 polymer ?
#
loop_
_entity_poly.entity_id
_entity_poly.type
_entity_poly.pdbx_seq_one_letter_code
_entity_poly.pdbx_strand_id
1 'polypeptide(L)'
;MTNKEIIDEAYHLGMLQNPYEIENALEFVKKLKVKNFMEIGTDQGGTFVCWSRVSDPDGLRVSVDWAHGPWGKNNFDIQARNNKLSSLGSNVHILDGDSHAEAMYNSVKSIIGDEKLDLLFIDGDHSHLGVKLDYH
;
A
#
# COMPACT_ATOMS: atom_id res chain seq x y z
N MET A 1 3.19 18.75 3.05
CA MET A 1 3.00 18.61 1.58
C MET A 1 1.54 18.84 1.22
N THR A 2 1.30 19.51 0.11
CA THR A 2 -0.04 19.67 -0.44
C THR A 2 -0.48 18.35 -1.11
N ASN A 3 -1.78 18.18 -1.30
CA ASN A 3 -2.31 17.02 -2.04
C ASN A 3 -1.70 16.92 -3.44
N LYS A 4 -1.52 18.06 -4.11
CA LYS A 4 -0.91 18.12 -5.44
C LYS A 4 0.52 17.57 -5.42
N GLU A 5 1.32 17.98 -4.45
CA GLU A 5 2.69 17.49 -4.30
C GLU A 5 2.74 15.98 -4.05
N ILE A 6 1.83 15.48 -3.21
CA ILE A 6 1.72 14.04 -2.92
C ILE A 6 1.34 13.27 -4.18
N ILE A 7 0.35 13.76 -4.92
CA ILE A 7 -0.13 13.12 -6.16
C ILE A 7 0.97 13.12 -7.22
N ASP A 8 1.69 14.24 -7.37
CA ASP A 8 2.80 14.33 -8.32
C ASP A 8 3.90 13.32 -7.98
N GLU A 9 4.25 13.16 -6.71
CA GLU A 9 5.22 12.16 -6.27
C GLU A 9 4.74 10.74 -6.61
N ALA A 10 3.46 10.46 -6.37
CA ALA A 10 2.87 9.16 -6.68
C ALA A 10 2.88 8.85 -8.18
N TYR A 11 2.60 9.83 -9.03
CA TYR A 11 2.65 9.66 -10.48
C TYR A 11 4.07 9.43 -10.98
N HIS A 12 5.07 10.02 -10.36
CA HIS A 12 6.48 9.73 -10.69
C HIS A 12 6.85 8.27 -10.44
N LEU A 13 6.16 7.61 -9.53
CA LEU A 13 6.32 6.17 -9.29
C LEU A 13 5.44 5.31 -10.19
N GLY A 14 4.58 5.92 -11.01
CA GLY A 14 3.75 5.17 -11.96
C GLY A 14 2.34 4.86 -11.49
N MET A 15 1.78 5.66 -10.57
CA MET A 15 0.39 5.51 -10.14
C MET A 15 -0.57 5.63 -11.32
N LEU A 16 -1.56 4.74 -11.38
CA LEU A 16 -2.53 4.67 -12.48
C LEU A 16 -3.92 5.20 -12.11
N GLN A 17 -4.17 5.52 -10.85
CA GLN A 17 -5.46 5.98 -10.39
C GLN A 17 -5.78 7.39 -10.88
N ASN A 18 -7.08 7.72 -10.94
CA ASN A 18 -7.56 9.03 -11.34
C ASN A 18 -7.18 10.08 -10.27
N PRO A 19 -6.55 11.21 -10.67
CA PRO A 19 -6.09 12.20 -9.67
C PRO A 19 -7.21 12.81 -8.82
N TYR A 20 -8.41 12.97 -9.37
CA TYR A 20 -9.54 13.50 -8.59
C TYR A 20 -10.00 12.52 -7.52
N GLU A 21 -10.05 11.23 -7.85
CA GLU A 21 -10.40 10.18 -6.90
C GLU A 21 -9.36 10.09 -5.79
N ILE A 22 -8.09 10.17 -6.14
CA ILE A 22 -6.99 10.14 -5.16
C ILE A 22 -7.04 11.37 -4.27
N GLU A 23 -7.30 12.56 -4.81
CA GLU A 23 -7.41 13.77 -3.99
C GLU A 23 -8.52 13.65 -2.96
N ASN A 24 -9.69 13.16 -3.37
CA ASN A 24 -10.80 12.93 -2.45
C ASN A 24 -10.46 11.88 -1.40
N ALA A 25 -9.77 10.81 -1.78
CA ALA A 25 -9.33 9.77 -0.86
C ALA A 25 -8.32 10.32 0.15
N LEU A 26 -7.38 11.15 -0.28
CA LEU A 26 -6.41 11.79 0.61
C LEU A 26 -7.10 12.66 1.66
N GLU A 27 -8.10 13.45 1.27
CA GLU A 27 -8.85 14.26 2.21
C GLU A 27 -9.60 13.41 3.22
N PHE A 28 -10.19 12.30 2.76
CA PHE A 28 -10.88 11.35 3.64
C PHE A 28 -9.92 10.71 4.63
N VAL A 29 -8.77 10.25 4.18
CA VAL A 29 -7.75 9.61 5.03
C VAL A 29 -7.21 10.60 6.06
N LYS A 30 -6.98 11.85 5.67
CA LYS A 30 -6.55 12.91 6.60
C LYS A 30 -7.55 13.09 7.74
N LYS A 31 -8.84 13.04 7.45
CA LYS A 31 -9.90 13.18 8.46
C LYS A 31 -9.94 12.00 9.43
N LEU A 32 -9.58 10.81 8.96
CA LEU A 32 -9.55 9.61 9.80
C LEU A 32 -8.39 9.61 10.79
N LYS A 33 -7.37 10.44 10.60
CA LYS A 33 -6.15 10.47 11.43
C LYS A 33 -5.53 9.08 11.55
N VAL A 34 -5.25 8.47 10.41
CA VAL A 34 -4.72 7.11 10.30
C VAL A 34 -3.35 7.01 10.95
N LYS A 35 -3.17 6.03 11.82
CA LYS A 35 -1.86 5.67 12.37
C LYS A 35 -1.27 4.47 11.63
N ASN A 36 -2.01 3.38 11.55
CA ASN A 36 -1.57 2.12 10.99
C ASN A 36 -2.36 1.79 9.73
N PHE A 37 -1.67 1.43 8.65
CA PHE A 37 -2.36 1.02 7.43
C PHE A 37 -1.68 -0.15 6.75
N MET A 38 -2.46 -0.86 5.93
CA MET A 38 -1.96 -1.90 5.04
C MET A 38 -2.51 -1.68 3.65
N GLU A 39 -1.69 -1.92 2.63
CA GLU A 39 -2.09 -1.91 1.24
C GLU A 39 -1.81 -3.28 0.63
N ILE A 40 -2.80 -3.84 -0.07
CA ILE A 40 -2.67 -5.07 -0.84
C ILE A 40 -2.73 -4.69 -2.31
N GLY A 41 -1.70 -5.07 -3.08
CA GLY A 41 -1.59 -4.68 -4.48
C GLY A 41 -0.90 -3.35 -4.67
N THR A 42 0.31 -3.23 -4.15
CA THR A 42 1.07 -1.97 -4.13
C THR A 42 1.52 -1.51 -5.52
N ASP A 43 1.71 -2.45 -6.45
CA ASP A 43 2.18 -2.17 -7.81
C ASP A 43 3.47 -1.34 -7.79
N GLN A 44 3.50 -0.18 -8.44
CA GLN A 44 4.71 0.66 -8.48
C GLN A 44 4.90 1.53 -7.24
N GLY A 45 3.96 1.50 -6.31
CA GLY A 45 4.09 2.14 -5.00
C GLY A 45 3.45 3.51 -4.87
N GLY A 46 2.78 4.00 -5.92
CA GLY A 46 2.20 5.34 -5.91
C GLY A 46 1.16 5.56 -4.81
N THR A 47 0.18 4.66 -4.69
CA THR A 47 -0.85 4.77 -3.66
C THR A 47 -0.27 4.59 -2.26
N PHE A 48 0.71 3.70 -2.11
CA PHE A 48 1.40 3.52 -0.81
C PHE A 48 2.05 4.83 -0.35
N VAL A 49 2.68 5.56 -1.27
CA VAL A 49 3.23 6.89 -0.98
C VAL A 49 2.12 7.84 -0.53
N CYS A 50 0.98 7.84 -1.23
CA CYS A 50 -0.15 8.70 -0.88
C CYS A 50 -0.59 8.49 0.57
N TRP A 51 -0.84 7.23 0.96
CA TRP A 51 -1.28 6.93 2.32
C TRP A 51 -0.20 7.24 3.36
N SER A 52 1.06 6.99 3.01
CA SER A 52 2.20 7.29 3.90
C SER A 52 2.32 8.77 4.22
N ARG A 53 2.08 9.64 3.25
CA ARG A 53 2.22 11.09 3.43
C ARG A 53 1.12 11.71 4.27
N VAL A 54 -0.04 11.06 4.40
CA VAL A 54 -1.19 11.57 5.15
C VAL A 54 -1.49 10.80 6.43
N SER A 55 -0.67 9.82 6.78
CA SER A 55 -0.81 9.06 8.02
C SER A 55 0.31 9.42 9.01
N ASP A 56 0.20 8.91 10.25
CA ASP A 56 1.19 9.13 11.29
C ASP A 56 2.56 8.58 10.83
N PRO A 57 3.63 9.41 10.83
CA PRO A 57 4.96 8.96 10.39
C PRO A 57 5.51 7.78 11.19
N ASP A 58 5.09 7.63 12.44
CA ASP A 58 5.55 6.54 13.32
C ASP A 58 4.62 5.33 13.28
N GLY A 59 3.55 5.39 12.49
CA GLY A 59 2.59 4.31 12.38
C GLY A 59 3.12 3.11 11.60
N LEU A 60 2.50 1.97 11.86
CA LEU A 60 2.78 0.73 11.15
C LEU A 60 2.26 0.82 9.71
N ARG A 61 3.09 0.48 8.74
CA ARG A 61 2.77 0.53 7.31
C ARG A 61 3.18 -0.78 6.66
N VAL A 62 2.20 -1.48 6.12
CA VAL A 62 2.43 -2.79 5.51
C VAL A 62 2.02 -2.76 4.05
N SER A 63 2.93 -3.19 3.19
CA SER A 63 2.68 -3.38 1.76
C SER A 63 2.72 -4.87 1.45
N VAL A 64 1.67 -5.38 0.84
CA VAL A 64 1.61 -6.76 0.35
C VAL A 64 1.38 -6.70 -1.15
N ASP A 65 2.33 -7.24 -1.91
CA ASP A 65 2.24 -7.21 -3.37
C ASP A 65 2.92 -8.45 -3.96
N TRP A 66 2.33 -9.03 -4.97
CA TRP A 66 2.90 -10.15 -5.69
C TRP A 66 3.63 -9.65 -6.94
N ALA A 67 4.71 -8.92 -6.72
CA ALA A 67 5.47 -8.27 -7.79
C ALA A 67 6.06 -9.26 -8.78
N HIS A 68 6.38 -10.48 -8.32
CA HIS A 68 6.93 -11.57 -9.14
C HIS A 68 5.87 -12.59 -9.55
N GLY A 69 4.61 -12.32 -9.27
CA GLY A 69 3.49 -13.19 -9.63
C GLY A 69 2.97 -12.96 -11.06
N PRO A 70 1.87 -13.65 -11.44
CA PRO A 70 1.33 -13.57 -12.80
C PRO A 70 0.94 -12.16 -13.25
N TRP A 71 0.55 -11.32 -12.32
CA TRP A 71 0.10 -9.94 -12.59
C TRP A 71 1.21 -8.92 -12.38
N GLY A 72 2.40 -9.37 -12.00
CA GLY A 72 3.54 -8.49 -11.76
C GLY A 72 4.06 -7.89 -13.05
N LYS A 73 4.57 -6.67 -12.96
CA LYS A 73 5.19 -5.97 -14.09
C LYS A 73 6.70 -6.22 -14.06
N ASN A 74 7.24 -6.68 -15.19
CA ASN A 74 8.66 -6.99 -15.30
C ASN A 74 9.51 -5.79 -15.72
N ASN A 75 8.89 -4.62 -15.95
CA ASN A 75 9.53 -3.47 -16.55
C ASN A 75 9.81 -2.33 -15.56
N PHE A 76 9.67 -2.57 -14.26
CA PHE A 76 10.08 -1.58 -13.25
C PHE A 76 11.06 -2.21 -12.26
N ASP A 77 11.85 -1.36 -11.64
CA ASP A 77 12.88 -1.77 -10.69
C ASP A 77 12.23 -1.97 -9.30
N ILE A 78 11.97 -3.23 -8.95
CA ILE A 78 11.36 -3.61 -7.68
C ILE A 78 12.26 -3.20 -6.51
N GLN A 79 13.58 -3.33 -6.66
CA GLN A 79 14.51 -2.95 -5.60
C GLN A 79 14.48 -1.45 -5.34
N ALA A 80 14.47 -0.63 -6.38
CA ALA A 80 14.37 0.82 -6.24
C ALA A 80 13.03 1.21 -5.60
N ARG A 81 11.92 0.57 -6.01
CA ARG A 81 10.61 0.77 -5.39
C ARG A 81 10.68 0.47 -3.89
N ASN A 82 11.20 -0.68 -3.51
CA ASN A 82 11.25 -1.10 -2.11
C ASN A 82 12.12 -0.16 -1.28
N ASN A 83 13.23 0.30 -1.82
CA ASN A 83 14.09 1.27 -1.16
C ASN A 83 13.35 2.59 -0.92
N LYS A 84 12.61 3.07 -1.91
CA LYS A 84 11.80 4.29 -1.78
C LYS A 84 10.72 4.13 -0.73
N LEU A 85 9.97 3.04 -0.76
CA LEU A 85 8.89 2.80 0.19
C LEU A 85 9.42 2.64 1.63
N SER A 86 10.54 1.95 1.79
CA SER A 86 11.16 1.77 3.11
C SER A 86 11.63 3.08 3.72
N SER A 87 11.91 4.10 2.92
CA SER A 87 12.34 5.41 3.38
C SER A 87 11.20 6.29 3.90
N LEU A 88 9.95 5.89 3.70
CA LEU A 88 8.78 6.72 4.01
C LEU A 88 8.44 6.80 5.50
N GLY A 89 8.98 5.91 6.31
CA GLY A 89 8.70 5.89 7.74
C GLY A 89 9.63 4.95 8.48
N SER A 90 9.51 4.94 9.81
CA SER A 90 10.34 4.11 10.68
C SER A 90 9.84 2.68 10.83
N ASN A 91 8.60 2.40 10.45
CA ASN A 91 7.96 1.09 10.66
C ASN A 91 7.23 0.63 9.39
N VAL A 92 8.00 0.47 8.32
CA VAL A 92 7.50 0.05 7.01
C VAL A 92 7.90 -1.41 6.77
N HIS A 93 6.93 -2.23 6.42
CA HIS A 93 7.12 -3.64 6.09
C HIS A 93 6.62 -3.91 4.68
N ILE A 94 7.50 -4.43 3.82
CA ILE A 94 7.18 -4.71 2.42
C ILE A 94 7.28 -6.20 2.21
N LEU A 95 6.14 -6.83 1.89
CA LEU A 95 6.01 -8.27 1.71
C LEU A 95 5.69 -8.58 0.24
N ASP A 96 6.50 -9.44 -0.36
CA ASP A 96 6.30 -9.90 -1.74
C ASP A 96 5.74 -11.32 -1.71
N GLY A 97 4.56 -11.49 -2.27
CA GLY A 97 3.92 -12.79 -2.34
C GLY A 97 2.42 -12.69 -2.57
N ASP A 98 1.79 -13.85 -2.70
CA ASP A 98 0.35 -13.97 -2.91
C ASP A 98 -0.40 -13.63 -1.61
N SER A 99 -1.23 -12.60 -1.65
CA SER A 99 -2.02 -12.18 -0.48
C SER A 99 -3.01 -13.27 -0.02
N HIS A 100 -3.36 -14.22 -0.89
CA HIS A 100 -4.26 -15.32 -0.56
C HIS A 100 -3.54 -16.52 0.07
N ALA A 101 -2.21 -16.55 0.07
CA ALA A 101 -1.44 -17.65 0.61
C ALA A 101 -1.47 -17.63 2.14
N GLU A 102 -1.57 -18.83 2.76
CA GLU A 102 -1.56 -18.96 4.21
C GLU A 102 -0.27 -18.41 4.84
N ALA A 103 0.86 -18.66 4.20
CA ALA A 103 2.15 -18.14 4.67
C ALA A 103 2.15 -16.61 4.72
N MET A 104 1.54 -15.94 3.74
CA MET A 104 1.41 -14.49 3.72
C MET A 104 0.51 -14.00 4.86
N TYR A 105 -0.61 -14.65 5.08
CA TYR A 105 -1.50 -14.35 6.20
C TYR A 105 -0.75 -14.40 7.53
N ASN A 106 0.03 -15.46 7.75
CA ASN A 106 0.80 -15.62 8.97
C ASN A 106 1.89 -14.55 9.12
N SER A 107 2.54 -14.17 8.02
CA SER A 107 3.55 -13.12 8.02
C SER A 107 2.94 -11.77 8.41
N VAL A 108 1.80 -11.42 7.82
CA VAL A 108 1.08 -10.17 8.12
C VAL A 108 0.62 -10.16 9.57
N LYS A 109 0.05 -11.25 10.03
CA LYS A 109 -0.42 -11.39 11.42
C LYS A 109 0.71 -11.21 12.42
N SER A 110 1.87 -11.77 12.13
CA SER A 110 3.06 -11.64 12.95
C SER A 110 3.54 -10.18 13.05
N ILE A 111 3.50 -9.46 11.93
CA ILE A 111 3.92 -8.06 11.87
C ILE A 111 2.93 -7.15 12.61
N ILE A 112 1.63 -7.34 12.37
CA ILE A 112 0.59 -6.50 12.97
C ILE A 112 0.46 -6.78 14.47
N GLY A 113 0.55 -8.06 14.88
CA GLY A 113 0.39 -8.44 16.28
C GLY A 113 -0.96 -8.01 16.82
N ASP A 114 -0.95 -7.28 17.91
CA ASP A 114 -2.15 -6.76 18.56
C ASP A 114 -2.55 -5.37 18.08
N GLU A 115 -1.80 -4.78 17.15
CA GLU A 115 -2.11 -3.47 16.59
C GLU A 115 -3.36 -3.53 15.74
N LYS A 116 -4.09 -2.42 15.70
CA LYS A 116 -5.27 -2.29 14.84
C LYS A 116 -4.91 -1.51 13.58
N LEU A 117 -5.43 -1.96 12.45
CA LEU A 117 -5.34 -1.21 11.20
C LEU A 117 -6.45 -0.16 11.17
N ASP A 118 -6.09 1.08 10.91
CA ASP A 118 -7.03 2.18 10.74
C ASP A 118 -7.48 2.31 9.28
N LEU A 119 -6.67 1.79 8.35
CA LEU A 119 -6.94 1.81 6.92
C LEU A 119 -6.43 0.52 6.28
N LEU A 120 -7.27 -0.10 5.48
CA LEU A 120 -6.91 -1.21 4.61
C LEU A 120 -7.31 -0.84 3.18
N PHE A 121 -6.33 -0.70 2.30
CA PHE A 121 -6.56 -0.41 0.89
C PHE A 121 -6.27 -1.67 0.07
N ILE A 122 -7.24 -2.12 -0.70
CA ILE A 122 -7.13 -3.35 -1.48
C ILE A 122 -7.22 -3.00 -2.97
N ASP A 123 -6.13 -3.21 -3.69
CA ASP A 123 -6.04 -2.99 -5.13
C ASP A 123 -5.24 -4.13 -5.79
N GLY A 124 -5.51 -5.34 -5.34
CA GLY A 124 -4.84 -6.54 -5.83
C GLY A 124 -5.63 -7.24 -6.92
N ASP A 125 -6.02 -8.49 -6.68
CA ASP A 125 -6.84 -9.27 -7.60
C ASP A 125 -8.26 -8.69 -7.69
N HIS A 126 -8.61 -8.16 -8.85
CA HIS A 126 -9.89 -7.51 -9.11
C HIS A 126 -11.05 -8.46 -9.38
N SER A 127 -10.81 -9.78 -9.41
CA SER A 127 -11.90 -10.74 -9.53
C SER A 127 -12.77 -10.70 -8.27
N HIS A 128 -14.05 -11.06 -8.41
CA HIS A 128 -14.96 -11.09 -7.25
C HIS A 128 -14.42 -11.97 -6.13
N LEU A 129 -13.92 -13.14 -6.48
CA LEU A 129 -13.35 -14.09 -5.51
C LEU A 129 -12.07 -13.54 -4.90
N GLY A 130 -11.18 -12.95 -5.70
CA GLY A 130 -9.93 -12.38 -5.23
C GLY A 130 -10.15 -11.26 -4.22
N VAL A 131 -11.05 -10.34 -4.50
CA VAL A 131 -11.39 -9.24 -3.58
C VAL A 131 -11.92 -9.79 -2.26
N LYS A 132 -12.78 -10.81 -2.33
CA LYS A 132 -13.34 -11.42 -1.13
C LYS A 132 -12.25 -12.09 -0.27
N LEU A 133 -11.30 -12.76 -0.90
CA LEU A 133 -10.19 -13.41 -0.19
C LEU A 133 -9.25 -12.39 0.44
N ASP A 134 -8.97 -11.29 -0.25
CA ASP A 134 -8.14 -10.20 0.29
C ASP A 134 -8.78 -9.58 1.53
N TYR A 135 -10.10 -9.46 1.54
CA TYR A 135 -10.83 -8.90 2.68
C TYR A 135 -10.78 -9.80 3.92
N HIS A 136 -10.70 -11.11 3.72
CA HIS A 136 -10.64 -12.10 4.79
C HIS A 136 -9.23 -12.55 5.09
#